data_99424e5741de3b0435a41d1eb2de0dee
#
_entry.id   99424e5741de3b0435a41d1eb2de0dee
#
_cell.length_a   1.000
_cell.length_b   1.000
_cell.length_c   1.000
_cell.angle_alpha   90.00
_cell.angle_beta   90.00
_cell.angle_gamma   90.00
#
_symmetry.space_group_name_H-M   'P 1'
#
loop_
_entity.id
_entity.type
_entity.pdbx_description
1 polymer ?
#
loop_
_entity_poly.entity_id
_entity_poly.type
_entity_poly.pdbx_seq_one_letter_code
_entity_poly.pdbx_strand_id
1 'polypeptide(L)'
;MEITRFAPSPTGHLHLGGARTALFSYLFAKANNGKFLLRFEDTDQERSKQEFVESIMNSLDWMKIKIDSEPVFQSKNLAKHKKLALELYKKGFAYACDCSEETLTKM
;
A
#
# COMPACT_ATOMS: atom_id res chain seq x y z
N MET A 1 -8.21 5.65 20.18
CA MET A 1 -6.87 5.86 19.58
C MET A 1 -7.00 5.89 18.07
N GLU A 2 -6.49 6.93 17.46
CA GLU A 2 -6.51 7.04 15.99
C GLU A 2 -5.35 6.26 15.39
N ILE A 3 -5.64 5.49 14.34
CA ILE A 3 -4.63 4.76 13.58
C ILE A 3 -4.71 5.21 12.13
N THR A 4 -3.63 5.75 11.62
CA THR A 4 -3.52 6.16 10.22
C THR A 4 -2.49 5.31 9.48
N ARG A 5 -2.56 5.32 8.17
CA ARG A 5 -1.68 4.50 7.34
C ARG A 5 -1.32 5.23 6.05
N PHE A 6 -0.05 5.16 5.69
CA PHE A 6 0.43 5.53 4.37
C PHE A 6 0.67 4.24 3.56
N ALA A 7 0.21 4.19 2.32
CA ALA A 7 0.25 2.97 1.51
C ALA A 7 0.80 3.23 0.11
N PRO A 8 2.12 3.51 -0.01
CA PRO A 8 2.73 3.77 -1.31
C PRO A 8 2.97 2.48 -2.10
N SER A 9 2.92 2.59 -3.42
CA SER A 9 3.40 1.53 -4.31
C SER A 9 4.89 1.78 -4.57
N PRO A 10 5.79 0.79 -4.32
CA PRO A 10 7.23 0.98 -4.51
C PRO A 10 7.63 0.82 -5.98
N THR A 11 6.97 1.54 -6.87
CA THR A 11 7.20 1.55 -8.31
C THR A 11 8.02 2.76 -8.78
N GLY A 12 8.40 3.62 -7.86
CA GLY A 12 9.21 4.81 -8.07
C GLY A 12 9.58 5.47 -6.75
N HIS A 13 10.32 6.57 -6.86
CA HIS A 13 10.68 7.37 -5.70
C HIS A 13 9.48 8.12 -5.14
N LEU A 14 9.54 8.47 -3.86
CA LEU A 14 8.50 9.27 -3.23
C LEU A 14 8.51 10.69 -3.82
N HIS A 15 7.37 11.09 -4.41
CA HIS A 15 7.20 12.44 -4.91
C HIS A 15 6.56 13.34 -3.84
N LEU A 16 6.53 14.65 -4.12
CA LEU A 16 6.04 15.64 -3.16
C LEU A 16 4.59 15.38 -2.73
N GLY A 17 3.72 14.93 -3.64
CA GLY A 17 2.33 14.59 -3.31
C GLY A 17 2.23 13.43 -2.32
N GLY A 18 3.03 12.38 -2.51
CA GLY A 18 3.12 11.26 -1.57
C GLY A 18 3.68 11.68 -0.22
N ALA A 19 4.73 12.50 -0.23
CA ALA A 19 5.31 13.05 0.99
C ALA A 19 4.30 13.86 1.81
N ARG A 20 3.50 14.68 1.13
CA ARG A 20 2.43 15.46 1.76
C ARG A 20 1.38 14.56 2.41
N THR A 21 0.94 13.54 1.70
CA THR A 21 -0.05 12.57 2.20
C THR A 21 0.49 11.85 3.44
N ALA A 22 1.73 11.39 3.38
CA ALA A 22 2.39 10.74 4.52
C ALA A 22 2.48 11.69 5.72
N LEU A 23 2.89 12.94 5.48
CA LEU A 23 3.03 13.92 6.54
C LEU A 23 1.70 14.23 7.23
N PHE A 24 0.64 14.44 6.47
CA PHE A 24 -0.69 14.73 7.03
C PHE A 24 -1.21 13.56 7.87
N SER A 25 -1.09 12.34 7.36
CA SER A 25 -1.49 11.13 8.09
C SER A 25 -0.69 10.96 9.38
N TYR A 26 0.61 11.20 9.31
CA TYR A 26 1.50 11.14 10.46
C TYR A 26 1.14 12.17 11.52
N LEU A 27 0.99 13.43 11.13
CA LEU A 27 0.67 14.52 12.06
C LEU A 27 -0.70 14.32 12.70
N PHE A 28 -1.69 13.87 11.94
CA PHE A 28 -3.01 13.57 12.49
C PHE A 28 -2.92 12.47 13.57
N ALA A 29 -2.22 11.38 13.28
CA ALA A 29 -2.04 10.32 14.25
C ALA A 29 -1.35 10.83 15.52
N LYS A 30 -0.27 11.60 15.38
CA LYS A 30 0.49 12.11 16.53
C LYS A 30 -0.31 13.14 17.34
N ALA A 31 -1.08 14.01 16.69
CA ALA A 31 -1.93 14.98 17.39
C ALA A 31 -3.02 14.30 18.23
N ASN A 32 -3.42 13.08 17.88
CA ASN A 32 -4.46 12.32 18.57
C ASN A 32 -3.90 11.17 19.42
N ASN A 33 -2.61 11.20 19.74
CA ASN A 33 -1.91 10.14 20.50
C ASN A 33 -2.10 8.75 19.88
N GLY A 34 -2.17 8.71 18.54
CA GLY A 34 -2.42 7.49 17.79
C GLY A 34 -1.17 6.87 17.21
N LYS A 35 -1.37 5.98 16.26
CA LYS A 35 -0.29 5.26 15.56
C LYS A 35 -0.31 5.56 14.07
N PHE A 36 0.89 5.67 13.50
CA PHE A 36 1.09 5.81 12.07
C PHE A 36 1.74 4.54 11.52
N LEU A 37 1.09 3.91 10.54
CA LEU A 37 1.50 2.64 9.96
C LEU A 37 1.92 2.83 8.50
N LEU A 38 2.70 1.89 7.99
CA LEU A 38 3.17 1.88 6.60
C LEU A 38 2.86 0.53 5.96
N ARG A 39 2.25 0.56 4.77
CA ARG A 39 2.02 -0.63 3.96
C ARG A 39 2.49 -0.37 2.53
N PHE A 40 3.46 -1.15 2.07
CA PHE A 40 3.85 -1.13 0.67
C PHE A 40 2.86 -1.93 -0.17
N GLU A 41 2.28 -1.28 -1.16
CA GLU A 41 1.35 -1.92 -2.10
C GLU A 41 2.15 -2.37 -3.33
N ASP A 42 2.85 -3.47 -3.16
CA ASP A 42 3.79 -4.05 -4.12
C ASP A 42 3.16 -5.17 -4.96
N THR A 43 1.90 -4.98 -5.37
CA THR A 43 1.17 -5.96 -6.18
C THR A 43 1.63 -5.99 -7.63
N ASP A 44 2.14 -4.89 -8.16
CA ASP A 44 2.77 -4.83 -9.48
C ASP A 44 4.22 -5.28 -9.36
N GLN A 45 4.46 -6.59 -9.47
CA GLN A 45 5.78 -7.16 -9.23
C GLN A 45 6.81 -6.80 -10.30
N GLU A 46 6.38 -6.45 -11.50
CA GLU A 46 7.29 -6.01 -12.57
C GLU A 46 7.88 -4.64 -12.28
N ARG A 47 7.08 -3.73 -11.74
CA ARG A 47 7.46 -2.35 -11.45
C ARG A 47 7.93 -2.11 -10.03
N SER A 48 7.58 -3.01 -9.10
CA SER A 48 7.97 -2.88 -7.69
C SER A 48 9.40 -3.36 -7.50
N LYS A 49 10.25 -2.52 -6.91
CA LYS A 49 11.66 -2.81 -6.72
C LYS A 49 12.09 -2.49 -5.28
N GLN A 50 13.01 -3.29 -4.77
CA GLN A 50 13.57 -3.08 -3.43
C GLN A 50 14.24 -1.72 -3.30
N GLU A 51 14.89 -1.21 -4.34
CA GLU A 51 15.51 0.12 -4.31
C GLU A 51 14.49 1.23 -4.03
N PHE A 52 13.26 1.09 -4.53
CA PHE A 52 12.20 2.05 -4.27
C PHE A 52 11.64 1.94 -2.86
N VAL A 53 11.57 0.73 -2.31
CA VAL A 53 11.22 0.52 -0.91
C VAL A 53 12.21 1.25 -0.01
N GLU A 54 13.51 1.06 -0.24
CA GLU A 54 14.57 1.71 0.52
C GLU A 54 14.54 3.23 0.36
N SER A 55 14.32 3.71 -0.86
CA SER A 55 14.20 5.14 -1.16
C SER A 55 13.04 5.78 -0.38
N ILE A 56 11.88 5.14 -0.36
CA ILE A 56 10.71 5.62 0.36
C ILE A 56 10.99 5.64 1.87
N MET A 57 11.57 4.58 2.41
CA MET A 57 11.93 4.51 3.82
C MET A 57 12.92 5.62 4.20
N ASN A 58 13.93 5.85 3.38
CA ASN A 58 14.91 6.90 3.61
C ASN A 58 14.28 8.29 3.54
N SER A 59 13.35 8.50 2.63
CA SER A 59 12.63 9.77 2.50
C SER A 59 11.79 10.06 3.75
N LEU A 60 11.08 9.07 4.26
CA LEU A 60 10.30 9.20 5.49
C LEU A 60 11.21 9.50 6.69
N ASP A 61 12.34 8.82 6.78
CA ASP A 61 13.32 9.04 7.84
C ASP A 61 13.92 10.45 7.76
N TRP A 62 14.24 10.92 6.56
CA TRP A 62 14.72 12.28 6.35
C TRP A 62 13.70 13.33 6.83
N MET A 63 12.41 13.07 6.63
CA MET A 63 11.32 13.93 7.09
C MET A 63 11.03 13.78 8.59
N LYS A 64 11.75 12.91 9.30
CA LYS A 64 11.52 12.59 10.72
C LYS A 64 10.17 11.95 10.98
N ILE A 65 9.61 11.28 9.99
CA ILE A 65 8.37 10.53 10.12
C ILE A 65 8.72 9.11 10.58
N LYS A 66 8.26 8.74 11.77
CA LYS A 66 8.50 7.43 12.36
C LYS A 66 7.26 6.56 12.26
N ILE A 67 7.43 5.33 11.77
CA ILE A 67 6.35 4.34 11.75
C ILE A 67 6.32 3.60 13.09
N ASP A 68 5.14 3.25 13.55
CA ASP A 68 4.94 2.66 14.88
C ASP A 68 4.93 1.13 14.89
N SER A 69 5.16 0.50 13.75
CA SER A 69 5.31 -0.96 13.64
C SER A 69 6.12 -1.29 12.38
N GLU A 70 6.48 -2.55 12.20
CA GLU A 70 7.15 -2.99 10.98
C GLU A 70 6.28 -2.73 9.76
N PRO A 71 6.88 -2.34 8.62
CA PRO A 71 6.13 -2.15 7.39
C PRO A 71 5.44 -3.44 6.94
N VAL A 72 4.23 -3.33 6.45
CA VAL A 72 3.50 -4.44 5.85
C VAL A 72 3.73 -4.42 4.34
N PHE A 73 4.01 -5.58 3.76
CA PHE A 73 4.12 -5.75 2.30
C PHE A 73 2.91 -6.53 1.80
N GLN A 74 2.14 -5.92 0.92
CA GLN A 74 0.89 -6.52 0.42
C GLN A 74 1.15 -7.85 -0.30
N SER A 75 2.24 -7.96 -1.04
CA SER A 75 2.62 -9.18 -1.75
C SER A 75 2.83 -10.38 -0.82
N LYS A 76 3.25 -10.17 0.42
CA LYS A 76 3.45 -11.24 1.39
C LYS A 76 2.13 -11.87 1.86
N ASN A 77 1.01 -11.21 1.61
CA ASN A 77 -0.32 -11.70 1.96
C ASN A 77 -1.08 -12.28 0.75
N LEU A 78 -0.38 -12.52 -0.37
CA LEU A 78 -0.99 -12.96 -1.61
C LEU A 78 -1.79 -14.27 -1.46
N ALA A 79 -1.24 -15.24 -0.74
CA ALA A 79 -1.93 -16.51 -0.51
C ALA A 79 -3.25 -16.31 0.24
N LYS A 80 -3.25 -15.43 1.24
CA LYS A 80 -4.46 -15.07 2.00
C LYS A 80 -5.47 -14.36 1.12
N HIS A 81 -5.02 -13.43 0.28
CA HIS A 81 -5.89 -12.72 -0.66
C HIS A 81 -6.54 -13.68 -1.65
N LYS A 82 -5.77 -14.61 -2.21
CA LYS A 82 -6.30 -15.65 -3.13
C LYS A 82 -7.35 -16.52 -2.44
N LYS A 83 -7.09 -16.95 -1.23
CA LYS A 83 -8.04 -17.76 -0.45
C LYS A 83 -9.36 -17.02 -0.26
N LEU A 84 -9.31 -15.77 0.17
CA LEU A 84 -10.52 -14.96 0.39
C LEU A 84 -11.26 -14.67 -0.92
N ALA A 85 -10.53 -14.41 -2.01
CA ALA A 85 -11.14 -14.23 -3.33
C ALA A 85 -11.91 -15.47 -3.79
N LEU A 86 -11.34 -16.67 -3.58
CA LEU A 86 -12.02 -17.92 -3.90
C LEU A 86 -13.27 -18.15 -3.02
N GLU A 87 -13.22 -17.77 -1.75
CA GLU A 87 -14.39 -17.83 -0.88
C GLU A 87 -15.51 -16.92 -1.38
N LEU A 88 -15.17 -15.70 -1.80
CA LEU A 88 -16.14 -14.77 -2.39
C LEU A 88 -16.75 -15.33 -3.69
N TYR A 89 -15.92 -15.94 -4.52
CA TYR A 89 -16.37 -16.59 -5.76
C TYR A 89 -17.38 -17.71 -5.45
N LYS A 90 -17.05 -18.59 -4.51
CA LYS A 90 -17.93 -19.69 -4.10
C LYS A 90 -19.24 -19.21 -3.52
N LYS A 91 -19.24 -18.05 -2.84
CA LYS A 91 -20.45 -17.46 -2.24
C LYS A 91 -21.27 -16.62 -3.23
N GLY A 92 -20.80 -16.46 -4.46
CA GLY A 92 -21.51 -15.71 -5.49
C GLY A 92 -21.28 -14.19 -5.46
N PHE A 93 -20.34 -13.70 -4.65
CA PHE A 93 -20.01 -12.27 -4.54
C PHE A 93 -18.91 -11.81 -5.51
N ALA A 94 -18.32 -12.76 -6.23
CA ALA A 94 -17.29 -12.49 -7.23
C ALA A 94 -17.51 -13.39 -8.44
N TYR A 95 -17.07 -12.95 -9.59
CA TYR A 95 -17.17 -13.73 -10.82
C TYR A 95 -15.83 -13.75 -11.57
N ALA A 96 -15.63 -14.80 -12.37
CA ALA A 96 -14.44 -14.91 -13.20
C ALA A 96 -14.58 -13.99 -14.42
N CYS A 97 -13.50 -13.25 -14.71
CA CYS A 97 -13.41 -12.36 -15.88
C CYS A 97 -12.16 -12.70 -16.66
N ASP A 98 -12.32 -12.97 -17.96
CA ASP A 98 -11.25 -13.29 -18.90
C ASP A 98 -11.04 -12.19 -19.95
N CYS A 99 -11.58 -11.00 -19.71
CA CYS A 99 -11.42 -9.87 -20.62
C CYS A 99 -9.96 -9.43 -20.71
N SER A 100 -9.51 -9.09 -21.92
CA SER A 100 -8.19 -8.50 -22.13
C SER A 100 -8.13 -7.08 -21.56
N GLU A 101 -6.93 -6.57 -21.32
CA GLU A 101 -6.74 -5.18 -20.88
C GLU A 101 -7.36 -4.19 -21.87
N GLU A 102 -7.22 -4.49 -23.18
CA GLU A 102 -7.81 -3.67 -24.24
C GLU A 102 -9.34 -3.60 -24.12
N THR A 103 -9.98 -4.74 -23.88
CA THR A 103 -11.44 -4.81 -23.67
C THR A 103 -11.86 -4.03 -22.43
N LEU A 104 -11.13 -4.18 -21.34
CA LEU A 104 -11.41 -3.46 -20.07
C LEU A 104 -11.26 -1.96 -20.24
N THR A 105 -10.27 -1.49 -21.01
CA THR A 105 -10.03 -0.08 -21.26
C THR A 105 -11.17 0.55 -22.07
N LYS A 106 -11.83 -0.20 -22.94
CA LYS A 106 -12.97 0.26 -23.75
C LYS A 106 -14.29 0.32 -22.96
N MET A 107 -14.34 -0.30 -21.83
CA MET A 107 -15.49 -0.23 -20.93
C MET A 107 -15.49 1.09 -20.16
#